data_8ddd6692d7a65643cd0b130896b9e3c7
#
_entry.id   8ddd6692d7a65643cd0b130896b9e3c7
#
_cell.length_a   1.000
_cell.length_b   1.000
_cell.length_c   1.000
_cell.angle_alpha   90.00
_cell.angle_beta   90.00
_cell.angle_gamma   90.00
#
_symmetry.space_group_name_H-M   'P 1'
#
loop_
_entity.id
_entity.type
_entity.pdbx_description
1 polymer ?
#
loop_
_entity_poly.entity_id
_entity_poly.type
_entity_poly.pdbx_seq_one_letter_code
_entity_poly.pdbx_strand_id
1 'polypeptide(L)'
;DDLATPGHHPAIDGSPQQPKGEWAHEILTLDRLAKLLRAKRFKRGSIGFDRPEVRFEIDEKGRPVSTYLKIAKDANKLVEEFMLLANRSVAEKVAIVPKGKQPKVLPYRIHDVPDAEKMEKLRGFVAKFGYKVRTEGTKTDVSKSLNKLLEEVKGKKEENVVELVALRAMMKARYSVHNIGHYGLMFQHYTHFTSPIRRYPDL
;
A
#
# COMPACT_ATOMS: atom_id res chain seq x y z
N ASP A 1 -16.10 20.82 35.02
CA ASP A 1 -15.89 19.39 35.38
C ASP A 1 -16.78 18.51 34.53
N ASP A 2 -16.41 18.26 33.26
CA ASP A 2 -17.03 17.20 32.45
C ASP A 2 -15.94 16.41 31.77
N LEU A 3 -15.58 15.31 32.43
CA LEU A 3 -14.78 14.24 31.86
C LEU A 3 -15.59 13.59 30.75
N ALA A 4 -15.18 13.82 29.51
CA ALA A 4 -15.75 13.19 28.34
C ALA A 4 -15.56 11.67 28.43
N THR A 5 -16.65 10.94 28.62
CA THR A 5 -16.76 9.50 28.53
C THR A 5 -16.34 9.03 27.16
N PRO A 6 -15.58 7.90 27.02
CA PRO A 6 -15.21 7.33 25.73
C PRO A 6 -16.47 6.95 24.95
N GLY A 7 -16.55 7.42 23.70
CA GLY A 7 -17.73 7.36 22.86
C GLY A 7 -18.41 5.99 22.79
N HIS A 8 -19.65 6.01 23.16
CA HIS A 8 -20.63 4.97 22.88
C HIS A 8 -20.76 4.82 21.37
N HIS A 9 -20.22 3.74 20.79
CA HIS A 9 -20.53 3.38 19.42
C HIS A 9 -22.00 2.92 19.41
N PRO A 10 -22.89 3.58 18.66
CA PRO A 10 -24.26 3.09 18.54
C PRO A 10 -24.21 1.69 17.93
N ALA A 11 -24.95 0.76 18.51
CA ALA A 11 -25.15 -0.57 17.96
C ALA A 11 -25.59 -0.45 16.50
N ILE A 12 -24.89 -1.15 15.60
CA ILE A 12 -25.26 -1.24 14.19
C ILE A 12 -26.46 -2.17 14.13
N ASP A 13 -27.66 -1.58 14.18
CA ASP A 13 -28.88 -2.23 13.74
C ASP A 13 -28.68 -2.63 12.27
N GLY A 14 -28.90 -3.91 11.97
CA GLY A 14 -28.59 -4.53 10.65
C GLY A 14 -29.48 -4.09 9.49
N SER A 15 -30.17 -2.98 9.56
CA SER A 15 -30.86 -2.38 8.41
C SER A 15 -29.86 -1.63 7.53
N PRO A 16 -29.92 -1.75 6.19
CA PRO A 16 -29.06 -0.98 5.30
C PRO A 16 -29.38 0.50 5.47
N GLN A 17 -28.56 1.22 6.25
CA GLN A 17 -28.69 2.66 6.38
C GLN A 17 -28.51 3.29 5.01
N GLN A 18 -29.55 4.01 4.55
CA GLN A 18 -29.43 4.79 3.33
C GLN A 18 -28.31 5.84 3.51
N PRO A 19 -27.47 6.02 2.49
CA PRO A 19 -26.39 6.99 2.55
C PRO A 19 -26.95 8.38 2.81
N LYS A 20 -26.43 9.07 3.83
CA LYS A 20 -26.81 10.44 4.21
C LYS A 20 -25.77 11.42 3.68
N GLY A 21 -26.21 12.50 3.06
CA GLY A 21 -25.35 13.57 2.53
C GLY A 21 -25.47 13.73 1.01
N GLU A 22 -25.16 14.93 0.54
CA GLU A 22 -25.33 15.33 -0.87
C GLU A 22 -24.59 14.42 -1.87
N TRP A 23 -23.38 13.94 -1.53
CA TRP A 23 -22.52 13.12 -2.40
C TRP A 23 -22.38 11.68 -1.93
N ALA A 24 -23.29 11.20 -1.09
CA ALA A 24 -23.16 9.87 -0.48
C ALA A 24 -23.21 8.74 -1.51
N HIS A 25 -24.07 8.83 -2.52
CA HIS A 25 -24.19 7.84 -3.58
C HIS A 25 -22.92 7.76 -4.44
N GLU A 26 -22.36 8.89 -4.82
CA GLU A 26 -21.14 9.02 -5.60
C GLU A 26 -19.93 8.44 -4.84
N ILE A 27 -19.80 8.81 -3.57
CA ILE A 27 -18.71 8.30 -2.71
C ILE A 27 -18.80 6.79 -2.56
N LEU A 28 -19.98 6.23 -2.33
CA LEU A 28 -20.17 4.77 -2.24
C LEU A 28 -19.90 4.07 -3.58
N THR A 29 -20.19 4.70 -4.70
CA THR A 29 -19.87 4.18 -6.02
C THR A 29 -18.36 4.15 -6.25
N LEU A 30 -17.67 5.24 -5.89
CA LEU A 30 -16.20 5.31 -5.95
C LEU A 30 -15.55 4.30 -5.00
N ASP A 31 -16.09 4.10 -3.80
CA ASP A 31 -15.59 3.09 -2.85
C ASP A 31 -15.68 1.68 -3.42
N ARG A 32 -16.82 1.32 -4.06
CA ARG A 32 -16.96 0.03 -4.75
C ARG A 32 -15.92 -0.15 -5.85
N LEU A 33 -15.69 0.88 -6.67
CA LEU A 33 -14.66 0.86 -7.72
C LEU A 33 -13.25 0.72 -7.11
N ALA A 34 -12.94 1.46 -6.05
CA ALA A 34 -11.66 1.35 -5.36
C ALA A 34 -11.42 -0.06 -4.80
N LYS A 35 -12.44 -0.68 -4.19
CA LYS A 35 -12.38 -2.06 -3.71
C LYS A 35 -12.12 -3.07 -4.84
N LEU A 36 -12.73 -2.87 -6.02
CA LEU A 36 -12.46 -3.69 -7.21
C LEU A 36 -11.02 -3.50 -7.73
N LEU A 37 -10.52 -2.27 -7.79
CA LEU A 37 -9.15 -1.96 -8.19
C LEU A 37 -8.15 -2.62 -7.23
N ARG A 38 -8.36 -2.48 -5.93
CA ARG A 38 -7.55 -3.09 -4.89
C ARG A 38 -7.55 -4.62 -5.01
N ALA A 39 -8.70 -5.26 -5.13
CA ALA A 39 -8.80 -6.71 -5.31
C ALA A 39 -8.04 -7.20 -6.55
N LYS A 40 -8.16 -6.51 -7.69
CA LYS A 40 -7.40 -6.82 -8.91
C LYS A 40 -5.89 -6.70 -8.70
N ARG A 41 -5.44 -5.68 -7.96
CA ARG A 41 -4.03 -5.44 -7.65
C ARG A 41 -3.45 -6.56 -6.79
N PHE A 42 -4.15 -6.93 -5.70
CA PHE A 42 -3.73 -8.04 -4.84
C PHE A 42 -3.76 -9.40 -5.54
N LYS A 43 -4.77 -9.64 -6.40
CA LYS A 43 -4.81 -10.86 -7.24
C LYS A 43 -3.58 -11.00 -8.15
N ARG A 44 -3.01 -9.88 -8.61
CA ARG A 44 -1.76 -9.84 -9.38
C ARG A 44 -0.51 -10.07 -8.53
N GLY A 45 -0.63 -10.01 -7.19
CA GLY A 45 0.45 -10.18 -6.23
C GLY A 45 1.02 -8.89 -5.65
N SER A 46 0.28 -7.76 -5.71
CA SER A 46 0.70 -6.55 -4.99
C SER A 46 0.87 -6.87 -3.50
N ILE A 47 1.93 -6.34 -2.88
CA ILE A 47 2.23 -6.59 -1.47
C ILE A 47 1.58 -5.47 -0.64
N GLY A 48 0.88 -5.86 0.42
CA GLY A 48 0.25 -4.94 1.36
C GLY A 48 0.93 -4.98 2.73
N PHE A 49 1.40 -3.83 3.19
CA PHE A 49 1.85 -3.61 4.56
C PHE A 49 0.88 -2.59 5.18
N ASP A 50 -0.22 -3.07 5.73
CA ASP A 50 -1.22 -2.21 6.40
C ASP A 50 -0.80 -1.96 7.86
N ARG A 51 0.25 -1.15 8.07
CA ARG A 51 0.75 -0.83 9.40
C ARG A 51 0.06 0.39 9.99
N PRO A 52 -0.35 0.34 11.26
CA PRO A 52 -0.76 1.53 11.97
C PRO A 52 0.39 2.53 12.08
N GLU A 53 0.13 3.79 11.77
CA GLU A 53 1.11 4.87 11.97
C GLU A 53 0.98 5.44 13.38
N VAL A 54 2.08 5.50 14.11
CA VAL A 54 2.14 6.24 15.36
C VAL A 54 2.11 7.74 15.03
N ARG A 55 1.15 8.44 15.57
CA ARG A 55 1.00 9.91 15.47
C ARG A 55 1.10 10.54 16.86
N PHE A 56 1.57 11.77 16.89
CA PHE A 56 1.68 12.55 18.10
C PHE A 56 0.60 13.63 18.10
N GLU A 57 -0.06 13.79 19.25
CA GLU A 57 -0.80 15.02 19.54
C GLU A 57 0.21 16.07 19.99
N ILE A 58 0.10 17.26 19.44
CA ILE A 58 1.05 18.35 19.66
C ILE A 58 0.28 19.51 20.27
N ASP A 59 0.81 20.09 21.37
CA ASP A 59 0.23 21.27 22.01
C ASP A 59 0.45 22.54 21.14
N GLU A 60 -0.15 23.65 21.56
CA GLU A 60 -0.02 24.95 20.87
C GLU A 60 1.45 25.44 20.78
N LYS A 61 2.34 24.92 21.60
CA LYS A 61 3.77 25.24 21.63
C LYS A 61 4.60 24.25 20.82
N GLY A 62 3.97 23.32 20.08
CA GLY A 62 4.65 22.32 19.25
C GLY A 62 5.24 21.14 20.03
N ARG A 63 4.89 20.91 21.30
CA ARG A 63 5.41 19.80 22.11
C ARG A 63 4.48 18.59 22.03
N PRO A 64 5.00 17.37 21.89
CA PRO A 64 4.20 16.15 21.90
C PRO A 64 3.62 15.92 23.32
N VAL A 65 2.30 15.80 23.41
CA VAL A 65 1.57 15.56 24.66
C VAL A 65 1.03 14.14 24.80
N SER A 66 0.68 13.50 23.66
CA SER A 66 0.23 12.11 23.64
C SER A 66 0.58 11.43 22.32
N THR A 67 0.35 10.11 22.23
CA THR A 67 0.49 9.34 21.02
C THR A 67 -0.79 8.58 20.71
N TYR A 68 -1.14 8.46 19.41
CA TYR A 68 -2.24 7.62 18.96
C TYR A 68 -1.87 6.82 17.71
N LEU A 69 -2.56 5.70 17.48
CA LEU A 69 -2.39 4.90 16.30
C LEU A 69 -3.38 5.33 15.20
N LYS A 70 -2.85 5.81 14.09
CA LYS A 70 -3.64 6.09 12.90
C LYS A 70 -3.74 4.84 12.02
N ILE A 71 -4.95 4.30 11.93
CA ILE A 71 -5.26 3.16 11.05
C ILE A 71 -5.87 3.69 9.75
N ALA A 72 -5.40 3.18 8.60
CA ALA A 72 -5.96 3.52 7.30
C ALA A 72 -7.38 2.93 7.17
N LYS A 73 -8.38 3.81 7.02
CA LYS A 73 -9.80 3.46 6.83
C LYS A 73 -10.15 3.37 5.33
N ASP A 74 -11.36 2.95 5.00
CA ASP A 74 -11.82 2.80 3.61
C ASP A 74 -11.68 4.08 2.80
N ALA A 75 -11.94 5.26 3.38
CA ALA A 75 -11.73 6.54 2.70
C ALA A 75 -10.27 6.78 2.30
N ASN A 76 -9.30 6.37 3.13
CA ASN A 76 -7.88 6.47 2.79
C ASN A 76 -7.54 5.51 1.64
N LYS A 77 -8.07 4.29 1.69
CA LYS A 77 -7.87 3.26 0.64
C LYS A 77 -8.52 3.65 -0.67
N LEU A 78 -9.69 4.31 -0.62
CA LEU A 78 -10.36 4.86 -1.81
C LEU A 78 -9.44 5.85 -2.53
N VAL A 79 -8.95 6.87 -1.82
CA VAL A 79 -8.05 7.88 -2.40
C VAL A 79 -6.76 7.23 -2.92
N GLU A 80 -6.16 6.30 -2.15
CA GLU A 80 -4.97 5.56 -2.56
C GLU A 80 -5.17 4.84 -3.90
N GLU A 81 -6.24 4.07 -4.07
CA GLU A 81 -6.44 3.29 -5.30
C GLU A 81 -6.67 4.18 -6.53
N PHE A 82 -7.36 5.32 -6.39
CA PHE A 82 -7.50 6.27 -7.50
C PHE A 82 -6.20 7.01 -7.81
N MET A 83 -5.39 7.35 -6.80
CA MET A 83 -4.05 7.89 -7.03
C MET A 83 -3.15 6.87 -7.75
N LEU A 84 -3.19 5.60 -7.35
CA LEU A 84 -2.46 4.51 -8.02
C LEU A 84 -2.94 4.33 -9.46
N LEU A 85 -4.24 4.39 -9.70
CA LEU A 85 -4.82 4.32 -11.04
C LEU A 85 -4.33 5.46 -11.93
N ALA A 86 -4.39 6.70 -11.45
CA ALA A 86 -3.93 7.88 -12.19
C ALA A 86 -2.43 7.78 -12.52
N ASN A 87 -1.61 7.47 -11.52
CA ASN A 87 -0.16 7.33 -11.67
C ASN A 87 0.21 6.26 -12.71
N ARG A 88 -0.44 5.09 -12.65
CA ARG A 88 -0.24 4.02 -13.61
C ARG A 88 -0.71 4.42 -15.01
N SER A 89 -1.89 5.00 -15.14
CA SER A 89 -2.47 5.36 -16.43
C SER A 89 -1.60 6.39 -17.17
N VAL A 90 -1.06 7.37 -16.46
CA VAL A 90 -0.12 8.34 -17.05
C VAL A 90 1.17 7.65 -17.48
N ALA A 91 1.75 6.79 -16.64
CA ALA A 91 2.95 6.06 -17.00
C ALA A 91 2.74 5.17 -18.23
N GLU A 92 1.62 4.44 -18.30
CA GLU A 92 1.27 3.60 -19.45
C GLU A 92 1.05 4.43 -20.71
N LYS A 93 0.34 5.57 -20.62
CA LYS A 93 0.08 6.46 -21.76
C LYS A 93 1.36 7.05 -22.36
N VAL A 94 2.36 7.32 -21.55
CA VAL A 94 3.65 7.88 -22.00
C VAL A 94 4.58 6.78 -22.53
N ALA A 95 4.58 5.62 -21.89
CA ALA A 95 5.47 4.52 -22.21
C ALA A 95 5.01 3.66 -23.39
N ILE A 96 3.70 3.42 -23.48
CA ILE A 96 3.11 2.55 -24.52
C ILE A 96 2.72 3.42 -25.71
N VAL A 97 3.60 3.44 -26.71
CA VAL A 97 3.38 4.22 -27.92
C VAL A 97 3.16 3.30 -29.14
N PRO A 98 2.47 3.80 -30.19
CA PRO A 98 2.28 3.05 -31.44
C PRO A 98 3.62 2.59 -32.05
N LYS A 99 3.57 1.48 -32.79
CA LYS A 99 4.75 0.95 -33.52
C LYS A 99 5.37 2.05 -34.41
N GLY A 100 6.69 2.21 -34.30
CA GLY A 100 7.46 3.22 -35.05
C GLY A 100 7.59 4.58 -34.35
N LYS A 101 6.94 4.78 -33.20
CA LYS A 101 7.16 5.98 -32.35
C LYS A 101 8.05 5.62 -31.16
N GLN A 102 8.87 6.57 -30.76
CA GLN A 102 9.65 6.43 -29.52
C GLN A 102 8.86 6.96 -28.31
N PRO A 103 8.88 6.27 -27.16
CA PRO A 103 8.28 6.79 -25.94
C PRO A 103 9.01 8.05 -25.47
N LYS A 104 8.29 8.96 -24.87
CA LYS A 104 8.89 10.14 -24.22
C LYS A 104 9.64 9.71 -22.97
N VAL A 105 10.66 10.48 -22.61
CA VAL A 105 11.35 10.31 -21.33
C VAL A 105 10.38 10.57 -20.18
N LEU A 106 10.37 9.68 -19.21
CA LEU A 106 9.51 9.76 -18.02
C LEU A 106 10.31 9.30 -16.79
N PRO A 107 10.26 10.03 -15.66
CA PRO A 107 10.80 9.55 -14.39
C PRO A 107 9.87 8.49 -13.80
N TYR A 108 10.16 7.21 -14.09
CA TYR A 108 9.43 6.09 -13.48
C TYR A 108 9.77 5.97 -12.00
N ARG A 109 8.78 5.62 -11.18
CA ARG A 109 9.02 5.13 -9.83
C ARG A 109 9.16 3.61 -9.89
N ILE A 110 10.39 3.15 -9.89
CA ILE A 110 10.71 1.72 -10.02
C ILE A 110 10.91 1.08 -8.65
N HIS A 111 10.58 -0.21 -8.56
CA HIS A 111 10.81 -1.03 -7.38
C HIS A 111 11.21 -2.43 -7.82
N ASP A 112 12.44 -2.80 -7.51
CA ASP A 112 13.00 -4.09 -7.90
C ASP A 112 12.46 -5.24 -7.06
N VAL A 113 12.72 -6.47 -7.48
CA VAL A 113 12.43 -7.68 -6.71
C VAL A 113 13.17 -7.66 -5.37
N PRO A 114 12.67 -8.37 -4.35
CA PRO A 114 13.38 -8.49 -3.07
C PRO A 114 14.80 -9.02 -3.24
N ASP A 115 15.66 -8.63 -2.33
CA ASP A 115 17.03 -9.14 -2.24
C ASP A 115 17.02 -10.63 -1.88
N ALA A 116 17.66 -11.46 -2.70
CA ALA A 116 17.61 -12.92 -2.57
C ALA A 116 18.22 -13.39 -1.23
N GLU A 117 19.36 -12.82 -0.81
CA GLU A 117 20.02 -13.19 0.44
C GLU A 117 19.14 -12.83 1.64
N LYS A 118 18.51 -11.65 1.61
CA LYS A 118 17.59 -11.22 2.67
C LYS A 118 16.31 -12.04 2.71
N MET A 119 15.82 -12.49 1.56
CA MET A 119 14.67 -13.41 1.49
C MET A 119 15.01 -14.76 2.11
N GLU A 120 16.22 -15.30 1.90
CA GLU A 120 16.66 -16.52 2.56
C GLU A 120 16.79 -16.34 4.08
N LYS A 121 17.30 -15.19 4.54
CA LYS A 121 17.33 -14.84 5.96
C LYS A 121 15.92 -14.74 6.55
N LEU A 122 14.97 -14.15 5.81
CA LEU A 122 13.55 -14.12 6.20
C LEU A 122 13.01 -15.54 6.31
N ARG A 123 13.25 -16.41 5.32
CA ARG A 123 12.79 -17.81 5.31
C ARG A 123 13.29 -18.55 6.54
N GLY A 124 14.58 -18.47 6.84
CA GLY A 124 15.17 -19.09 8.02
C GLY A 124 14.63 -18.53 9.34
N PHE A 125 14.33 -17.23 9.36
CA PHE A 125 13.76 -16.57 10.54
C PHE A 125 12.33 -17.04 10.82
N VAL A 126 11.44 -16.99 9.82
CA VAL A 126 10.03 -17.34 10.00
C VAL A 126 9.81 -18.84 10.22
N ALA A 127 10.71 -19.68 9.73
CA ALA A 127 10.70 -21.13 10.00
C ALA A 127 10.79 -21.46 11.49
N LYS A 128 11.45 -20.63 12.29
CA LYS A 128 11.53 -20.79 13.75
C LYS A 128 10.16 -20.64 14.45
N PHE A 129 9.22 -19.94 13.80
CA PHE A 129 7.84 -19.78 14.26
C PHE A 129 6.86 -20.76 13.57
N GLY A 130 7.38 -21.67 12.72
CA GLY A 130 6.56 -22.64 11.99
C GLY A 130 5.95 -22.13 10.68
N TYR A 131 6.31 -20.90 10.24
CA TYR A 131 5.83 -20.34 8.99
C TYR A 131 6.72 -20.72 7.80
N LYS A 132 6.13 -20.64 6.59
CA LYS A 132 6.83 -20.91 5.34
C LYS A 132 6.69 -19.72 4.38
N VAL A 133 7.78 -19.34 3.73
CA VAL A 133 7.79 -18.35 2.66
C VAL A 133 8.62 -18.88 1.50
N ARG A 134 8.14 -18.66 0.26
CA ARG A 134 8.88 -18.98 -0.95
C ARG A 134 9.87 -17.87 -1.26
N THR A 135 11.09 -18.24 -1.60
CA THR A 135 12.17 -17.34 -2.01
C THR A 135 12.49 -17.47 -3.48
N GLU A 136 12.01 -18.54 -4.13
CA GLU A 136 12.21 -18.87 -5.53
C GLU A 136 10.89 -18.98 -6.30
N GLY A 137 10.97 -18.84 -7.63
CA GLY A 137 9.82 -18.90 -8.52
C GLY A 137 9.56 -17.59 -9.26
N THR A 138 8.36 -17.43 -9.80
CA THR A 138 8.00 -16.17 -10.48
C THR A 138 7.83 -15.04 -9.47
N LYS A 139 7.98 -13.78 -9.96
CA LYS A 139 7.71 -12.58 -9.13
C LYS A 139 6.37 -12.66 -8.39
N THR A 140 5.36 -13.21 -9.06
CA THR A 140 4.01 -13.38 -8.51
C THR A 140 3.95 -14.48 -7.43
N ASP A 141 4.69 -15.58 -7.58
CA ASP A 141 4.68 -16.66 -6.60
C ASP A 141 5.33 -16.22 -5.30
N VAL A 142 6.47 -15.54 -5.39
CA VAL A 142 7.17 -15.00 -4.22
C VAL A 142 6.31 -13.96 -3.51
N SER A 143 5.70 -13.02 -4.24
CA SER A 143 4.87 -11.98 -3.62
C SER A 143 3.59 -12.53 -2.99
N LYS A 144 2.93 -13.51 -3.62
CA LYS A 144 1.76 -14.19 -3.03
C LYS A 144 2.13 -14.98 -1.78
N SER A 145 3.28 -15.65 -1.79
CA SER A 145 3.78 -16.36 -0.59
C SER A 145 4.08 -15.38 0.54
N LEU A 146 4.64 -14.21 0.23
CA LEU A 146 4.89 -13.17 1.22
C LEU A 146 3.58 -12.59 1.79
N ASN A 147 2.58 -12.30 0.93
CA ASN A 147 1.27 -11.87 1.38
C ASN A 147 0.60 -12.91 2.28
N LYS A 148 0.70 -14.20 1.93
CA LYS A 148 0.19 -15.29 2.77
C LYS A 148 0.85 -15.30 4.14
N LEU A 149 2.17 -15.17 4.20
CA LEU A 149 2.90 -15.06 5.47
C LEU A 149 2.39 -13.87 6.31
N LEU A 150 2.22 -12.68 5.70
CA LEU A 150 1.74 -11.50 6.40
C LEU A 150 0.31 -11.67 6.96
N GLU A 151 -0.56 -12.34 6.22
CA GLU A 151 -1.91 -12.69 6.72
C GLU A 151 -1.87 -13.74 7.84
N GLU A 152 -0.99 -14.74 7.74
CA GLU A 152 -0.86 -15.79 8.76
C GLU A 152 -0.35 -15.28 10.11
N VAL A 153 0.48 -14.23 10.11
CA VAL A 153 1.03 -13.63 11.35
C VAL A 153 0.14 -12.55 11.94
N LYS A 154 -0.86 -12.10 11.21
CA LYS A 154 -1.74 -11.00 11.61
C LYS A 154 -2.45 -11.28 12.93
N GLY A 155 -2.39 -10.32 13.87
CA GLY A 155 -2.96 -10.44 15.23
C GLY A 155 -2.14 -11.30 16.17
N LYS A 156 -0.99 -11.85 15.75
CA LYS A 156 -0.11 -12.66 16.59
C LYS A 156 1.01 -11.84 17.22
N LYS A 157 1.63 -12.37 18.25
CA LYS A 157 2.72 -11.68 19.00
C LYS A 157 3.93 -11.35 18.12
N GLU A 158 4.21 -12.21 17.14
CA GLU A 158 5.34 -12.07 16.19
C GLU A 158 5.03 -11.21 14.97
N GLU A 159 3.81 -10.72 14.77
CA GLU A 159 3.38 -9.93 13.62
C GLU A 159 4.37 -8.78 13.31
N ASN A 160 4.60 -7.91 14.28
CA ASN A 160 5.44 -6.74 14.07
C ASN A 160 6.88 -7.07 13.67
N VAL A 161 7.47 -8.12 14.25
CA VAL A 161 8.85 -8.50 13.95
C VAL A 161 8.94 -9.18 12.58
N VAL A 162 7.98 -10.05 12.24
CA VAL A 162 7.93 -10.71 10.92
C VAL A 162 7.73 -9.67 9.81
N GLU A 163 6.79 -8.75 9.98
CA GLU A 163 6.60 -7.65 9.03
C GLU A 163 7.84 -6.78 8.86
N LEU A 164 8.54 -6.45 9.96
CA LEU A 164 9.75 -5.65 9.91
C LEU A 164 10.86 -6.37 9.12
N VAL A 165 11.06 -7.67 9.36
CA VAL A 165 12.07 -8.46 8.64
C VAL A 165 11.67 -8.63 7.17
N ALA A 166 10.39 -8.87 6.88
CA ALA A 166 9.86 -8.92 5.51
C ALA A 166 10.08 -7.59 4.77
N LEU A 167 9.78 -6.45 5.41
CA LEU A 167 10.01 -5.13 4.82
C LEU A 167 11.49 -4.86 4.55
N ARG A 168 12.39 -5.30 5.42
CA ARG A 168 13.85 -5.16 5.24
C ARG A 168 14.40 -6.05 4.11
N ALA A 169 13.70 -7.11 3.75
CA ALA A 169 14.05 -7.94 2.59
C ALA A 169 13.67 -7.27 1.27
N MET A 170 12.73 -6.33 1.29
CA MET A 170 12.33 -5.57 0.10
C MET A 170 13.40 -4.57 -0.31
N MET A 171 13.54 -4.35 -1.62
CA MET A 171 14.36 -3.26 -2.14
C MET A 171 13.68 -1.91 -1.91
N LYS A 172 14.46 -0.83 -1.93
CA LYS A 172 13.90 0.53 -1.88
C LYS A 172 13.44 0.95 -3.27
N ALA A 173 12.23 1.51 -3.35
CA ALA A 173 11.78 2.14 -4.58
C ALA A 173 12.63 3.40 -4.87
N ARG A 174 12.92 3.65 -6.16
CA ARG A 174 13.73 4.79 -6.62
C ARG A 174 13.17 5.36 -7.92
N TYR A 175 13.60 6.56 -8.28
CA TYR A 175 13.29 7.14 -9.58
C TYR A 175 14.33 6.71 -10.61
N SER A 176 13.89 6.45 -11.84
CA SER A 176 14.75 6.09 -12.96
C SER A 176 14.04 6.38 -14.28
N VAL A 177 14.80 6.77 -15.31
CA VAL A 177 14.30 6.81 -16.68
C VAL A 177 14.24 5.40 -17.33
N HIS A 178 14.92 4.43 -16.74
CA HIS A 178 14.89 3.03 -17.17
C HIS A 178 13.82 2.29 -16.38
N ASN A 179 12.77 1.86 -17.08
CA ASN A 179 11.65 1.17 -16.47
C ASN A 179 11.96 -0.31 -16.25
N ILE A 180 11.87 -0.77 -15.01
CA ILE A 180 11.91 -2.19 -14.62
C ILE A 180 10.60 -2.65 -13.97
N GLY A 181 9.61 -1.76 -13.91
CA GLY A 181 8.36 -1.95 -13.21
C GLY A 181 8.44 -1.65 -11.71
N HIS A 182 7.34 -1.86 -11.02
CA HIS A 182 7.22 -1.65 -9.57
C HIS A 182 6.75 -2.93 -8.89
N TYR A 183 7.69 -3.71 -8.34
CA TYR A 183 7.43 -5.03 -7.76
C TYR A 183 6.35 -4.99 -6.67
N GLY A 184 6.47 -4.13 -5.67
CA GLY A 184 5.52 -4.08 -4.55
C GLY A 184 4.08 -3.75 -4.96
N LEU A 185 3.88 -3.03 -6.08
CA LEU A 185 2.56 -2.71 -6.64
C LEU A 185 2.14 -3.66 -7.77
N MET A 186 3.06 -4.50 -8.27
CA MET A 186 2.87 -5.36 -9.44
C MET A 186 2.40 -4.59 -10.69
N PHE A 187 2.97 -3.39 -10.89
CA PHE A 187 2.74 -2.57 -12.08
C PHE A 187 3.94 -2.65 -13.02
N GLN A 188 3.67 -2.78 -14.32
CA GLN A 188 4.71 -2.75 -15.35
C GLN A 188 5.23 -1.33 -15.60
N HIS A 189 4.34 -0.33 -15.50
CA HIS A 189 4.67 1.08 -15.65
C HIS A 189 4.08 1.82 -14.47
N TYR A 190 4.90 2.61 -13.80
CA TYR A 190 4.44 3.41 -12.67
C TYR A 190 5.28 4.67 -12.53
N THR A 191 4.62 5.78 -12.30
CA THR A 191 5.25 7.06 -11.97
C THR A 191 4.48 7.76 -10.87
N HIS A 192 5.06 8.78 -10.28
CA HIS A 192 4.33 9.64 -9.36
C HIS A 192 3.79 10.86 -10.13
N PHE A 193 2.63 10.72 -10.76
CA PHE A 193 1.94 11.81 -11.41
C PHE A 193 1.17 12.68 -10.41
N THR A 194 0.55 12.08 -9.41
CA THR A 194 -0.20 12.79 -8.37
C THR A 194 0.74 13.42 -7.35
N SER A 195 0.46 14.66 -6.94
CA SER A 195 1.23 15.45 -5.96
C SER A 195 2.67 15.81 -6.38
N PRO A 196 2.89 16.40 -7.56
CA PRO A 196 4.24 16.75 -8.06
C PRO A 196 4.95 17.77 -7.17
N ILE A 197 4.25 18.74 -6.61
CA ILE A 197 4.81 19.87 -5.83
C ILE A 197 5.66 19.40 -4.63
N ARG A 198 5.49 18.18 -4.16
CA ARG A 198 6.18 17.64 -2.99
C ARG A 198 7.40 16.80 -3.31
N ARG A 199 7.74 16.63 -4.60
CA ARG A 199 8.79 15.72 -5.04
C ARG A 199 9.72 16.38 -6.03
N TYR A 200 10.98 16.53 -5.63
CA TYR A 200 12.01 17.13 -6.48
C TYR A 200 12.14 16.50 -7.88
N PRO A 201 12.04 15.17 -8.06
CA PRO A 201 12.09 14.54 -9.39
C PRO A 201 10.91 14.84 -10.31
N ASP A 202 9.87 15.49 -9.81
CA ASP A 202 8.67 15.85 -10.60
C ASP A 202 8.80 17.29 -11.17
N LEU A 203 9.83 18.04 -10.73
CA LEU A 203 10.19 19.38 -11.24
C LEU A 203 11.05 19.27 -12.49
#